data_97aac45dba11a7785358d8f309707f06
#
_entry.id   97aac45dba11a7785358d8f309707f06
#
_cell.length_a   1.000
_cell.length_b   1.000
_cell.length_c   1.000
_cell.angle_alpha   90.00
_cell.angle_beta   90.00
_cell.angle_gamma   90.00
#
_symmetry.space_group_name_H-M   'P 1'
#
loop_
_entity.id
_entity.type
_entity.pdbx_description
1 polymer ?
#
loop_
_entity_poly.entity_id
_entity_poly.type
_entity_poly.pdbx_seq_one_letter_code
_entity_poly.pdbx_strand_id
1 'polypeptide(L)'
;MESSPFKIERFDYLCSKKMKRAIIIGATSGIGKEVAQRLLSEGWQIGIAGRRQSALEDFRQIAPEQIKIQSLDVTQEDSAGKLDALIHQLGGMDLFLLSSGIGFQNMDLKMEIELNTARTNVEGFTRMVDTAFSYFRNNGGGHLAVI
;
A
#
# COMPACT_ATOMS: atom_id res chain seq x y z
N MET A 1 0.73 34.78 -43.94
CA MET A 1 1.58 34.58 -42.75
C MET A 1 0.86 33.64 -41.81
N GLU A 2 1.20 32.39 -41.92
CA GLU A 2 0.59 31.33 -41.13
C GLU A 2 1.25 31.26 -39.75
N SER A 3 0.50 31.49 -38.71
CA SER A 3 0.92 31.30 -37.32
C SER A 3 0.87 29.82 -36.97
N SER A 4 2.01 29.23 -36.73
CA SER A 4 2.21 27.84 -36.33
C SER A 4 1.52 27.52 -34.99
N PRO A 5 0.72 26.44 -34.90
CA PRO A 5 0.03 26.03 -33.66
C PRO A 5 0.87 25.10 -32.78
N PHE A 6 2.20 25.23 -32.79
CA PHE A 6 3.07 24.23 -32.13
C PHE A 6 3.81 24.79 -30.93
N LYS A 7 3.11 25.20 -29.86
CA LYS A 7 3.82 25.59 -28.61
C LYS A 7 3.11 25.34 -27.27
N ILE A 8 1.95 24.72 -27.21
CA ILE A 8 1.22 24.58 -25.94
C ILE A 8 1.36 23.18 -25.31
N GLU A 9 1.53 22.12 -26.09
CA GLU A 9 1.54 20.75 -25.57
C GLU A 9 2.79 20.36 -24.75
N ARG A 10 3.90 21.06 -24.89
CA ARG A 10 5.15 20.72 -24.19
C ARG A 10 5.23 21.28 -22.75
N PHE A 11 4.41 22.28 -22.42
CA PHE A 11 4.40 22.89 -21.09
C PHE A 11 3.50 22.10 -20.13
N ASP A 12 2.38 21.55 -20.61
CA ASP A 12 1.48 20.74 -19.80
C ASP A 12 2.07 19.37 -19.45
N TYR A 13 2.91 18.79 -20.32
CA TYR A 13 3.60 17.52 -20.05
C TYR A 13 4.68 17.63 -18.98
N LEU A 14 5.26 18.80 -18.78
CA LEU A 14 6.27 19.06 -17.73
C LEU A 14 5.66 19.49 -16.39
N CYS A 15 4.42 19.96 -16.38
CA CYS A 15 3.76 20.46 -15.18
C CYS A 15 2.87 19.44 -14.45
N SER A 16 2.61 18.26 -15.03
CA SER A 16 1.78 17.21 -14.41
C SER A 16 2.52 15.89 -14.18
N LYS A 17 3.74 15.95 -13.65
CA LYS A 17 4.28 14.74 -12.99
C LYS A 17 3.57 14.59 -11.64
N LYS A 18 2.27 14.18 -11.69
CA LYS A 18 1.51 13.83 -10.51
C LYS A 18 2.35 12.87 -9.68
N MET A 19 2.71 13.26 -8.47
CA MET A 19 3.45 12.38 -7.55
C MET A 19 2.68 11.07 -7.39
N LYS A 20 3.32 9.97 -7.72
CA LYS A 20 2.73 8.63 -7.59
C LYS A 20 2.78 8.20 -6.13
N ARG A 21 1.70 7.64 -5.63
CA ARG A 21 1.52 7.23 -4.23
C ARG A 21 1.15 5.77 -4.15
N ALA A 22 1.92 5.00 -3.40
CA ALA A 22 1.66 3.58 -3.19
C ALA A 22 1.41 3.27 -1.73
N ILE A 23 0.46 2.41 -1.44
CA ILE A 23 0.24 1.80 -0.12
C ILE A 23 0.63 0.33 -0.18
N ILE A 24 1.47 -0.10 0.75
CA ILE A 24 1.95 -1.48 0.84
C ILE A 24 1.61 -2.05 2.22
N ILE A 25 0.74 -3.05 2.26
CA ILE A 25 0.41 -3.80 3.47
C ILE A 25 1.31 -5.05 3.53
N GLY A 26 2.01 -5.24 4.64
CA GLY A 26 3.00 -6.30 4.78
C GLY A 26 4.41 -5.88 4.36
N ALA A 27 4.74 -4.59 4.51
CA ALA A 27 6.02 -4.02 4.07
C ALA A 27 7.19 -4.19 5.04
N THR A 28 7.03 -4.90 6.15
CA THR A 28 8.09 -5.03 7.16
C THR A 28 9.11 -6.13 6.85
N SER A 29 8.87 -6.98 5.86
CA SER A 29 9.75 -8.07 5.43
C SER A 29 9.37 -8.62 4.05
N GLY A 30 10.24 -9.48 3.50
CA GLY A 30 9.96 -10.23 2.27
C GLY A 30 9.63 -9.34 1.06
N ILE A 31 8.70 -9.82 0.24
CA ILE A 31 8.35 -9.20 -1.04
C ILE A 31 7.80 -7.79 -0.86
N GLY A 32 6.93 -7.57 0.12
CA GLY A 32 6.35 -6.25 0.38
C GLY A 32 7.40 -5.19 0.72
N LYS A 33 8.43 -5.56 1.50
CA LYS A 33 9.55 -4.68 1.82
C LYS A 33 10.37 -4.33 0.57
N GLU A 34 10.68 -5.32 -0.26
CA GLU A 34 11.47 -5.12 -1.48
C GLU A 34 10.74 -4.22 -2.48
N VAL A 35 9.43 -4.45 -2.67
CA VAL A 35 8.60 -3.58 -3.53
C VAL A 35 8.56 -2.15 -3.00
N ALA A 36 8.42 -1.96 -1.68
CA ALA A 36 8.43 -0.64 -1.07
C ALA A 36 9.76 0.10 -1.33
N GLN A 37 10.91 -0.59 -1.18
CA GLN A 37 12.24 -0.02 -1.48
C GLN A 37 12.38 0.34 -2.96
N ARG A 38 11.90 -0.52 -3.84
CA ARG A 38 11.95 -0.28 -5.29
C ARG A 38 11.14 0.93 -5.70
N LEU A 39 9.88 1.03 -5.25
CA LEU A 39 9.02 2.17 -5.53
C LEU A 39 9.62 3.48 -4.98
N LEU A 40 10.19 3.43 -3.78
CA LEU A 40 10.88 4.58 -3.18
C LEU A 40 12.04 5.05 -4.07
N SER A 41 12.87 4.13 -4.58
CA SER A 41 13.99 4.46 -5.48
C SER A 41 13.52 5.05 -6.82
N GLU A 42 12.29 4.79 -7.22
CA GLU A 42 11.64 5.35 -8.41
C GLU A 42 10.94 6.69 -8.14
N GLY A 43 11.06 7.23 -6.92
CA GLY A 43 10.53 8.54 -6.53
C GLY A 43 9.05 8.53 -6.13
N TRP A 44 8.49 7.37 -5.77
CA TRP A 44 7.14 7.31 -5.25
C TRP A 44 7.08 7.81 -3.80
N GLN A 45 5.94 8.40 -3.44
CA GLN A 45 5.54 8.55 -2.04
C GLN A 45 4.93 7.23 -1.61
N ILE A 46 5.34 6.70 -0.45
CA ILE A 46 4.84 5.40 0.00
C ILE A 46 4.24 5.46 1.40
N GLY A 47 3.11 4.79 1.56
CA GLY A 47 2.54 4.43 2.83
C GLY A 47 2.79 2.95 3.11
N ILE A 48 3.42 2.64 4.21
CA ILE A 48 3.71 1.26 4.58
C ILE A 48 2.99 0.85 5.86
N ALA A 49 2.46 -0.36 5.86
CA ALA A 49 1.77 -0.89 7.03
C ALA A 49 2.16 -2.33 7.35
N GLY A 50 2.07 -2.65 8.62
CA GLY A 50 2.36 -3.97 9.17
C GLY A 50 2.20 -3.96 10.68
N ARG A 51 2.37 -5.12 11.32
CA ARG A 51 2.18 -5.28 12.76
C ARG A 51 3.35 -4.76 13.60
N ARG A 52 4.57 -4.78 13.04
CA ARG A 52 5.81 -4.46 13.77
C ARG A 52 6.14 -2.98 13.66
N GLN A 53 5.71 -2.19 14.65
CA GLN A 53 5.94 -0.75 14.69
C GLN A 53 7.41 -0.37 14.54
N SER A 54 8.32 -1.05 15.28
CA SER A 54 9.76 -0.77 15.21
C SER A 54 10.32 -0.94 13.79
N ALA A 55 9.93 -2.01 13.09
CA ALA A 55 10.38 -2.25 11.73
C ALA A 55 9.84 -1.21 10.72
N LEU A 56 8.65 -0.67 10.95
CA LEU A 56 8.11 0.45 10.17
C LEU A 56 8.88 1.74 10.43
N GLU A 57 9.21 2.03 11.70
CA GLU A 57 10.01 3.20 12.07
C GLU A 57 11.42 3.13 11.47
N ASP A 58 12.08 1.97 11.55
CA ASP A 58 13.39 1.74 10.94
C ASP A 58 13.33 1.98 9.43
N PHE A 59 12.29 1.47 8.76
CA PHE A 59 12.11 1.69 7.34
C PHE A 59 11.89 3.17 7.00
N ARG A 60 11.09 3.88 7.80
CA ARG A 60 10.81 5.30 7.60
C ARG A 60 12.08 6.16 7.64
N GLN A 61 13.12 5.77 8.43
CA GLN A 61 14.37 6.51 8.52
C GLN A 61 15.10 6.62 7.17
N ILE A 62 14.82 5.74 6.21
CA ILE A 62 15.44 5.75 4.88
C ILE A 62 15.08 7.04 4.12
N ALA A 63 13.82 7.48 4.19
CA ALA A 63 13.33 8.69 3.55
C ALA A 63 12.10 9.24 4.30
N PRO A 64 12.28 9.92 5.44
CA PRO A 64 11.19 10.32 6.34
C PRO A 64 10.10 11.16 5.68
N GLU A 65 10.49 11.98 4.70
CA GLU A 65 9.56 12.87 3.99
C GLU A 65 8.69 12.12 2.96
N GLN A 66 9.18 11.00 2.43
CA GLN A 66 8.49 10.21 1.41
C GLN A 66 7.71 9.03 1.97
N ILE A 67 7.91 8.68 3.24
CA ILE A 67 7.36 7.48 3.86
C ILE A 67 6.39 7.85 4.97
N LYS A 68 5.14 7.39 4.85
CA LYS A 68 4.14 7.37 5.93
C LYS A 68 4.00 5.95 6.45
N ILE A 69 3.78 5.79 7.74
CA ILE A 69 3.70 4.48 8.38
C ILE A 69 2.42 4.32 9.19
N GLN A 70 1.91 3.11 9.24
CA GLN A 70 0.77 2.75 10.07
C GLN A 70 0.94 1.36 10.67
N SER A 71 0.92 1.25 12.00
CA SER A 71 0.79 -0.07 12.64
C SER A 71 -0.61 -0.61 12.37
N LEU A 72 -0.67 -1.74 11.67
CA LEU A 72 -1.93 -2.34 11.22
C LEU A 72 -1.82 -3.86 11.24
N ASP A 73 -2.79 -4.50 11.89
CA ASP A 73 -3.03 -5.94 11.81
C ASP A 73 -4.32 -6.16 11.02
N VAL A 74 -4.20 -6.85 9.88
CA VAL A 74 -5.33 -7.08 8.97
C VAL A 74 -6.47 -7.89 9.59
N THR A 75 -6.19 -8.64 10.66
CA THR A 75 -7.18 -9.43 11.39
C THR A 75 -8.08 -8.61 12.34
N GLN A 76 -7.68 -7.37 12.63
CA GLN A 76 -8.42 -6.52 13.56
C GLN A 76 -9.54 -5.75 12.85
N GLU A 77 -10.63 -5.51 13.55
CA GLU A 77 -11.80 -4.80 13.00
C GLU A 77 -11.48 -3.35 12.59
N ASP A 78 -10.56 -2.69 13.29
CA ASP A 78 -10.14 -1.31 13.03
C ASP A 78 -9.17 -1.16 11.83
N SER A 79 -8.78 -2.29 11.21
CA SER A 79 -7.76 -2.27 10.14
C SER A 79 -8.20 -1.50 8.91
N ALA A 80 -9.49 -1.52 8.54
CA ALA A 80 -10.02 -0.72 7.44
C ALA A 80 -9.86 0.78 7.72
N GLY A 81 -10.25 1.24 8.90
CA GLY A 81 -10.09 2.64 9.31
C GLY A 81 -8.61 3.08 9.38
N LYS A 82 -7.72 2.18 9.78
CA LYS A 82 -6.27 2.44 9.77
C LYS A 82 -5.71 2.55 8.35
N LEU A 83 -6.22 1.76 7.40
CA LEU A 83 -5.87 1.89 5.99
C LEU A 83 -6.35 3.24 5.43
N ASP A 84 -7.59 3.63 5.70
CA ASP A 84 -8.11 4.94 5.29
C ASP A 84 -7.29 6.10 5.87
N ALA A 85 -6.90 6.01 7.14
CA ALA A 85 -6.04 7.00 7.78
C ALA A 85 -4.67 7.10 7.09
N LEU A 86 -4.06 5.97 6.71
CA LEU A 86 -2.79 5.96 5.99
C LEU A 86 -2.91 6.56 4.59
N ILE A 87 -3.99 6.24 3.86
CA ILE A 87 -4.30 6.85 2.55
C ILE A 87 -4.42 8.37 2.69
N HIS A 88 -5.13 8.84 3.71
CA HIS A 88 -5.30 10.26 3.98
C HIS A 88 -3.97 10.96 4.33
N GLN A 89 -3.14 10.35 5.18
CA GLN A 89 -1.81 10.88 5.53
C GLN A 89 -0.88 11.00 4.31
N LEU A 90 -1.01 10.07 3.35
CA LEU A 90 -0.24 10.08 2.10
C LEU A 90 -0.80 11.08 1.06
N GLY A 91 -1.99 11.60 1.29
CA GLY A 91 -2.70 12.50 0.37
C GLY A 91 -3.36 11.78 -0.81
N GLY A 92 -3.58 10.46 -0.70
CA GLY A 92 -4.23 9.61 -1.68
C GLY A 92 -3.45 8.34 -2.01
N MET A 93 -3.97 7.56 -2.96
CA MET A 93 -3.40 6.27 -3.35
C MET A 93 -3.59 6.03 -4.84
N ASP A 94 -2.53 5.68 -5.56
CA ASP A 94 -2.53 5.33 -6.98
C ASP A 94 -2.25 3.84 -7.20
N LEU A 95 -1.53 3.20 -6.23
CA LEU A 95 -1.23 1.78 -6.19
C LEU A 95 -1.48 1.23 -4.78
N PHE A 96 -2.17 0.11 -4.68
CA PHE A 96 -2.31 -0.69 -3.47
C PHE A 96 -1.67 -2.05 -3.67
N LEU A 97 -0.79 -2.45 -2.76
CA LEU A 97 -0.19 -3.78 -2.72
C LEU A 97 -0.52 -4.46 -1.39
N LEU A 98 -1.19 -5.59 -1.45
CA LEU A 98 -1.38 -6.48 -0.32
C LEU A 98 -0.39 -7.64 -0.41
N SER A 99 0.58 -7.64 0.50
CA SER A 99 1.62 -8.68 0.62
C SER A 99 1.64 -9.31 2.03
N SER A 100 0.56 -9.12 2.79
CA SER A 100 0.40 -9.75 4.10
C SER A 100 -0.28 -11.10 3.97
N GLY A 101 0.38 -12.13 4.46
CA GLY A 101 -0.15 -13.48 4.54
C GLY A 101 0.67 -14.30 5.53
N ILE A 102 0.10 -15.39 6.00
CA ILE A 102 0.77 -16.35 6.87
C ILE A 102 0.50 -17.78 6.40
N GLY A 103 1.41 -18.69 6.73
CA GLY A 103 1.21 -20.11 6.53
C GLY A 103 2.14 -20.88 7.46
N PHE A 104 1.62 -21.91 8.10
CA PHE A 104 2.36 -22.75 9.02
C PHE A 104 2.10 -24.22 8.72
N GLN A 105 3.13 -25.05 8.90
CA GLN A 105 2.90 -26.51 8.93
C GLN A 105 2.16 -26.85 10.22
N ASN A 106 1.08 -27.62 10.10
CA ASN A 106 0.23 -28.01 11.21
C ASN A 106 0.09 -29.54 11.25
N MET A 107 1.18 -30.21 11.58
CA MET A 107 1.26 -31.69 11.63
C MET A 107 0.32 -32.29 12.68
N ASP A 108 0.03 -31.54 13.74
CA ASP A 108 -0.84 -31.99 14.83
C ASP A 108 -2.32 -31.66 14.60
N LEU A 109 -2.67 -31.06 13.43
CA LEU A 109 -4.03 -30.65 13.06
C LEU A 109 -4.72 -29.77 14.11
N LYS A 110 -3.96 -28.83 14.70
CA LYS A 110 -4.49 -27.87 15.68
C LYS A 110 -5.38 -26.84 14.97
N MET A 111 -6.66 -26.85 15.30
CA MET A 111 -7.68 -25.98 14.70
C MET A 111 -7.32 -24.48 14.80
N GLU A 112 -6.70 -24.07 15.92
CA GLU A 112 -6.32 -22.67 16.13
C GLU A 112 -5.33 -22.15 15.06
N ILE A 113 -4.39 -23.00 14.61
CA ILE A 113 -3.42 -22.64 13.55
C ILE A 113 -4.16 -22.39 12.23
N GLU A 114 -5.11 -23.28 11.89
CA GLU A 114 -5.92 -23.15 10.67
C GLU A 114 -6.82 -21.91 10.71
N LEU A 115 -7.50 -21.68 11.83
CA LEU A 115 -8.35 -20.50 12.00
C LEU A 115 -7.55 -19.19 11.95
N ASN A 116 -6.35 -19.16 12.54
CA ASN A 116 -5.49 -17.98 12.45
C ASN A 116 -5.02 -17.71 11.02
N THR A 117 -4.69 -18.76 10.27
CA THR A 117 -4.36 -18.66 8.85
C THR A 117 -5.56 -18.13 8.05
N ALA A 118 -6.76 -18.66 8.28
CA ALA A 118 -7.98 -18.20 7.62
C ALA A 118 -8.31 -16.73 7.95
N ARG A 119 -8.19 -16.32 9.22
CA ARG A 119 -8.41 -14.93 9.62
C ARG A 119 -7.49 -13.97 8.90
N THR A 120 -6.23 -14.32 8.75
CA THR A 120 -5.26 -13.46 8.06
C THR A 120 -5.47 -13.48 6.54
N ASN A 121 -5.51 -14.67 5.94
CA ASN A 121 -5.42 -14.83 4.48
C ASN A 121 -6.78 -14.72 3.78
N VAL A 122 -7.89 -14.84 4.51
CA VAL A 122 -9.24 -14.70 3.95
C VAL A 122 -9.93 -13.46 4.50
N GLU A 123 -10.16 -13.38 5.81
CA GLU A 123 -10.88 -12.27 6.40
C GLU A 123 -10.11 -10.96 6.30
N GLY A 124 -8.83 -10.97 6.69
CA GLY A 124 -7.95 -9.80 6.60
C GLY A 124 -7.71 -9.37 5.15
N PHE A 125 -7.50 -10.33 4.25
CA PHE A 125 -7.43 -10.08 2.82
C PHE A 125 -8.69 -9.37 2.30
N THR A 126 -9.87 -9.93 2.57
CA THR A 126 -11.14 -9.37 2.10
C THR A 126 -11.33 -7.94 2.59
N ARG A 127 -11.06 -7.68 3.87
CA ARG A 127 -11.19 -6.35 4.47
C ARG A 127 -10.27 -5.32 3.80
N MET A 128 -9.02 -5.67 3.55
CA MET A 128 -8.05 -4.77 2.93
C MET A 128 -8.37 -4.50 1.45
N VAL A 129 -8.71 -5.55 0.70
CA VAL A 129 -9.04 -5.43 -0.72
C VAL A 129 -10.32 -4.64 -0.93
N ASP A 130 -11.37 -4.90 -0.14
CA ASP A 130 -12.64 -4.17 -0.22
C ASP A 130 -12.45 -2.67 0.07
N THR A 131 -11.68 -2.34 1.12
CA THR A 131 -11.37 -0.95 1.47
C THR A 131 -10.60 -0.26 0.33
N ALA A 132 -9.55 -0.88 -0.20
CA ALA A 132 -8.76 -0.31 -1.28
C ALA A 132 -9.56 -0.16 -2.58
N PHE A 133 -10.37 -1.18 -2.92
CA PHE A 133 -11.23 -1.14 -4.11
C PHE A 133 -12.29 -0.04 -4.00
N SER A 134 -12.93 0.11 -2.83
CA SER A 134 -13.89 1.17 -2.57
C SER A 134 -13.26 2.55 -2.71
N TYR A 135 -12.03 2.74 -2.21
CA TYR A 135 -11.28 3.97 -2.41
C TYR A 135 -11.07 4.26 -3.91
N PHE A 136 -10.56 3.31 -4.68
CA PHE A 136 -10.31 3.50 -6.12
C PHE A 136 -11.60 3.80 -6.91
N ARG A 137 -12.69 3.09 -6.61
CA ARG A 137 -13.99 3.35 -7.22
C ARG A 137 -14.45 4.80 -7.03
N ASN A 138 -14.21 5.37 -5.86
CA ASN A 138 -14.66 6.70 -5.49
C ASN A 138 -13.68 7.82 -5.90
N ASN A 139 -12.46 7.48 -6.30
CA ASN A 139 -11.39 8.44 -6.57
C ASN A 139 -10.78 8.34 -7.99
N GLY A 140 -11.53 7.80 -8.94
CA GLY A 140 -11.13 7.80 -10.35
C GLY A 140 -10.23 6.63 -10.77
N GLY A 141 -10.11 5.59 -9.93
CA GLY A 141 -9.36 4.37 -10.25
C GLY A 141 -7.96 4.31 -9.64
N GLY A 142 -7.25 3.24 -9.95
CA GLY A 142 -5.90 2.94 -9.48
C GLY A 142 -5.52 1.49 -9.78
N HIS A 143 -4.37 1.06 -9.27
CA HIS A 143 -3.90 -0.31 -9.42
C HIS A 143 -3.98 -1.05 -8.08
N LEU A 144 -4.62 -2.21 -8.08
CA LEU A 144 -4.69 -3.13 -6.94
C LEU A 144 -3.92 -4.40 -7.28
N ALA A 145 -2.90 -4.71 -6.49
CA ALA A 145 -2.08 -5.90 -6.61
C ALA A 145 -2.10 -6.71 -5.31
N VAL A 146 -2.04 -8.02 -5.44
CA VAL A 146 -2.02 -8.99 -4.33
C VAL A 146 -0.96 -10.05 -4.59
N ILE A 147 -0.27 -10.46 -3.53
CA ILE A 147 0.74 -11.53 -3.55
C ILE A 147 0.37 -12.58 -2.51
#